data_24bfd36e807744ef8fdea0d43345ad9f
#
_entry.id   24bfd36e807744ef8fdea0d43345ad9f
#
_cell.length_a   1.000
_cell.length_b   1.000
_cell.length_c   1.000
_cell.angle_alpha   90.00
_cell.angle_beta   90.00
_cell.angle_gamma   90.00
#
_symmetry.space_group_name_H-M   'P 1'
#
loop_
_entity.id
_entity.type
_entity.pdbx_description
1 polymer ?
#
loop_
_entity_poly.entity_id
_entity_poly.type
_entity_poly.pdbx_seq_one_letter_code
_entity_poly.pdbx_strand_id
1 'polypeptide(L)'
;ATSSGAYSLKKSYDYNVLKFIYDNASTDSATGTDGSPATGGTDGDTLAKIVSQAKTVLDKNDVPEENRWLVAPPKFYENLRIASGKLMDQSVMNDGAASQIRNGLVTDRPLFGFNMYTTNAIVNGGASDATNHVFGTASGSTEHIFLYGHMSAVATANHIAKTELIRDPDSFADIVRGLHVYGRKILRDEGVRSGVVTLS
;
A
#
# COMPACT_ATOMS: atom_id res chain seq x y z
N ALA A 1 6.13 -23.96 -13.63
CA ALA A 1 7.28 -23.05 -13.83
C ALA A 1 6.85 -21.69 -14.40
N THR A 2 6.06 -21.65 -15.48
CA THR A 2 5.63 -20.38 -16.12
C THR A 2 4.74 -19.50 -15.21
N SER A 3 3.82 -20.08 -14.46
CA SER A 3 2.95 -19.35 -13.53
C SER A 3 3.74 -18.72 -12.36
N SER A 4 4.75 -19.42 -11.86
CA SER A 4 5.63 -18.90 -10.80
C SER A 4 6.48 -17.73 -11.29
N GLY A 5 7.01 -17.81 -12.52
CA GLY A 5 7.76 -16.72 -13.13
C GLY A 5 6.90 -15.47 -13.38
N ALA A 6 5.67 -15.64 -13.87
CA ALA A 6 4.74 -14.54 -14.06
C ALA A 6 4.36 -13.86 -12.73
N TYR A 7 4.17 -14.64 -11.67
CA TYR A 7 3.90 -14.12 -10.33
C TYR A 7 5.09 -13.31 -9.78
N SER A 8 6.32 -13.82 -9.95
CA SER A 8 7.53 -13.10 -9.53
C SER A 8 7.71 -11.77 -10.26
N LEU A 9 7.47 -11.74 -11.57
CA LEU A 9 7.50 -10.49 -12.36
C LEU A 9 6.45 -9.48 -11.88
N LYS A 10 5.23 -9.94 -11.61
CA LYS A 10 4.17 -9.08 -11.07
C LYS A 10 4.54 -8.53 -9.70
N LYS A 11 5.05 -9.35 -8.80
CA LYS A 11 5.51 -8.94 -7.48
C LYS A 11 6.63 -7.90 -7.56
N SER A 12 7.60 -8.10 -8.45
CA SER A 12 8.68 -7.16 -8.69
C SER A 12 8.17 -5.82 -9.26
N TYR A 13 7.18 -5.86 -10.16
CA TYR A 13 6.56 -4.67 -10.70
C TYR A 13 5.84 -3.86 -9.61
N ASP A 14 4.99 -4.51 -8.82
CA ASP A 14 4.25 -3.87 -7.73
C ASP A 14 5.20 -3.24 -6.71
N TYR A 15 6.25 -3.97 -6.31
CA TYR A 15 7.32 -3.45 -5.45
C TYR A 15 7.96 -2.19 -6.02
N ASN A 16 8.39 -2.24 -7.28
CA ASN A 16 9.08 -1.12 -7.91
C ASN A 16 8.18 0.12 -8.05
N VAL A 17 6.89 -0.05 -8.36
CA VAL A 17 5.94 1.06 -8.47
C VAL A 17 5.67 1.67 -7.09
N LEU A 18 5.36 0.86 -6.09
CA LEU A 18 5.05 1.35 -4.75
C LEU A 18 6.27 1.98 -4.07
N LYS A 19 7.46 1.38 -4.24
CA LYS A 19 8.71 1.97 -3.74
C LYS A 19 9.01 3.31 -4.41
N PHE A 20 8.82 3.42 -5.71
CA PHE A 20 8.99 4.69 -6.40
C PHE A 20 8.04 5.78 -5.89
N ILE A 21 6.79 5.41 -5.60
CA ILE A 21 5.82 6.34 -4.99
C ILE A 21 6.33 6.77 -3.61
N TYR A 22 6.76 5.83 -2.78
CA TYR A 22 7.29 6.15 -1.44
C TYR A 22 8.50 7.08 -1.49
N ASP A 23 9.47 6.79 -2.37
CA ASP A 23 10.72 7.55 -2.47
C ASP A 23 10.52 8.98 -3.02
N ASN A 24 9.43 9.23 -3.74
CA ASN A 24 9.18 10.51 -4.42
C ASN A 24 7.90 11.23 -3.95
N ALA A 25 7.06 10.59 -3.16
CA ALA A 25 5.87 11.23 -2.61
C ALA A 25 6.24 12.20 -1.49
N SER A 26 5.55 13.32 -1.42
CA SER A 26 5.68 14.23 -0.30
C SER A 26 5.10 13.61 0.98
N THR A 27 5.66 13.98 2.12
CA THR A 27 5.21 13.55 3.45
C THR A 27 4.50 14.68 4.17
N ASP A 28 3.68 14.36 5.16
CA ASP A 28 3.04 15.33 6.04
C ASP A 28 3.22 14.92 7.51
N SER A 29 3.52 15.89 8.37
CA SER A 29 3.74 15.64 9.80
C SER A 29 2.52 15.06 10.51
N ALA A 30 1.32 15.34 10.03
CA ALA A 30 0.09 14.79 10.61
C ALA A 30 -0.06 13.28 10.37
N THR A 31 0.53 12.77 9.30
CA THR A 31 0.52 11.33 8.95
C THR A 31 1.82 10.62 9.28
N GLY A 32 2.79 11.36 9.84
CA GLY A 32 4.11 10.86 10.19
C GLY A 32 5.08 10.77 9.01
N THR A 33 6.36 10.83 9.33
CA THR A 33 7.47 10.76 8.37
C THR A 33 8.48 9.70 8.81
N ASP A 34 9.37 9.27 7.92
CA ASP A 34 10.51 8.45 8.31
C ASP A 34 11.37 9.20 9.36
N GLY A 35 11.67 8.54 10.47
CA GLY A 35 12.36 9.14 11.62
C GLY A 35 11.47 9.99 12.56
N SER A 36 10.23 10.29 12.19
CA SER A 36 9.22 10.92 13.05
C SER A 36 7.83 10.36 12.76
N PRO A 37 7.61 9.06 13.05
CA PRO A 37 6.36 8.38 12.74
C PRO A 37 5.21 8.92 13.58
N ALA A 38 4.00 8.88 13.04
CA ALA A 38 2.79 9.12 13.81
C ALA A 38 2.55 7.93 14.76
N THR A 39 2.13 8.22 16.00
CA THR A 39 1.85 7.17 16.98
C THR A 39 0.50 6.52 16.68
N GLY A 40 0.53 5.33 16.10
CA GLY A 40 -0.67 4.52 15.80
C GLY A 40 -1.08 3.60 16.96
N GLY A 41 -0.14 3.28 17.82
CA GLY A 41 -0.37 2.43 18.99
C GLY A 41 -0.95 1.05 18.66
N THR A 42 -1.56 0.43 19.68
CA THR A 42 -2.38 -0.80 19.56
C THR A 42 -3.85 -0.47 19.35
N ASP A 43 -4.20 0.80 19.35
CA ASP A 43 -5.57 1.27 19.34
C ASP A 43 -6.00 1.66 17.93
N GLY A 44 -6.98 0.96 17.42
CA GLY A 44 -7.55 1.24 16.11
C GLY A 44 -8.24 2.60 16.01
N ASP A 45 -8.69 3.19 17.11
CA ASP A 45 -9.29 4.52 17.10
C ASP A 45 -8.23 5.59 16.78
N THR A 46 -7.00 5.43 17.31
CA THR A 46 -5.87 6.31 16.98
C THR A 46 -5.48 6.15 15.52
N LEU A 47 -5.45 4.92 15.00
CA LEU A 47 -5.15 4.65 13.60
C LEU A 47 -6.24 5.22 12.67
N ALA A 48 -7.51 5.11 13.03
CA ALA A 48 -8.61 5.72 12.30
C ALA A 48 -8.52 7.25 12.24
N LYS A 49 -8.03 7.87 13.33
CA LYS A 49 -7.74 9.31 13.34
C LYS A 49 -6.63 9.67 12.34
N ILE A 50 -5.58 8.87 12.23
CA ILE A 50 -4.50 9.09 11.24
C ILE A 50 -5.06 8.98 9.82
N VAL A 51 -5.92 8.00 9.53
CA VAL A 51 -6.58 7.88 8.21
C VAL A 51 -7.47 9.10 7.93
N SER A 52 -8.20 9.59 8.93
CA SER A 52 -8.98 10.83 8.80
C SER A 52 -8.10 12.06 8.57
N GLN A 53 -6.93 12.13 9.21
CA GLN A 53 -5.95 13.18 8.96
C GLN A 53 -5.38 13.09 7.54
N ALA A 54 -5.12 11.88 7.03
CA ALA A 54 -4.70 11.67 5.64
C ALA A 54 -5.74 12.22 4.64
N LYS A 55 -7.04 12.03 4.91
CA LYS A 55 -8.10 12.68 4.12
C LYS A 55 -7.97 14.19 4.17
N THR A 56 -7.84 14.78 5.36
CA THR A 56 -7.74 16.23 5.53
C THR A 56 -6.53 16.82 4.80
N VAL A 57 -5.40 16.09 4.74
CA VAL A 57 -4.21 16.52 3.99
C VAL A 57 -4.51 16.61 2.49
N LEU A 58 -5.20 15.64 1.91
CA LEU A 58 -5.61 15.70 0.50
C LEU A 58 -6.64 16.79 0.23
N ASP A 59 -7.59 16.99 1.15
CA ASP A 59 -8.61 18.04 1.03
C ASP A 59 -7.99 19.45 1.04
N LYS A 60 -6.96 19.69 1.87
CA LYS A 60 -6.21 20.94 1.90
C LYS A 60 -5.42 21.22 0.60
N ASN A 61 -5.12 20.18 -0.17
CA ASN A 61 -4.42 20.28 -1.45
C ASN A 61 -5.39 20.25 -2.64
N ASP A 62 -6.68 20.47 -2.42
CA ASP A 62 -7.72 20.50 -3.45
C ASP A 62 -7.75 19.25 -4.34
N VAL A 63 -7.41 18.07 -3.76
CA VAL A 63 -7.46 16.79 -4.48
C VAL A 63 -8.90 16.29 -4.53
N PRO A 64 -9.42 15.87 -5.71
CA PRO A 64 -10.78 15.34 -5.81
C PRO A 64 -11.07 14.21 -4.83
N GLU A 65 -12.30 14.14 -4.31
CA GLU A 65 -12.68 13.11 -3.33
C GLU A 65 -12.89 11.72 -3.96
N GLU A 66 -13.22 11.69 -5.25
CA GLU A 66 -13.45 10.44 -5.96
C GLU A 66 -12.13 9.71 -6.27
N ASN A 67 -12.18 8.38 -6.32
CA ASN A 67 -11.04 7.53 -6.69
C ASN A 67 -9.76 7.75 -5.86
N ARG A 68 -9.92 8.11 -4.59
CA ARG A 68 -8.82 8.10 -3.63
C ARG A 68 -8.52 6.67 -3.20
N TRP A 69 -7.24 6.37 -3.06
CA TRP A 69 -6.76 5.06 -2.65
C TRP A 69 -5.83 5.15 -1.44
N LEU A 70 -5.80 4.11 -0.65
CA LEU A 70 -4.88 3.91 0.46
C LEU A 70 -4.32 2.49 0.39
N VAL A 71 -3.00 2.37 0.38
CA VAL A 71 -2.27 1.09 0.34
C VAL A 71 -1.44 0.96 1.60
N ALA A 72 -1.63 -0.12 2.33
CA ALA A 72 -0.94 -0.37 3.59
C ALA A 72 -0.61 -1.86 3.79
N PRO A 73 0.32 -2.18 4.70
CA PRO A 73 0.67 -3.56 5.04
C PRO A 73 -0.45 -4.24 5.86
N PRO A 74 -0.47 -5.59 5.92
CA PRO A 74 -1.49 -6.34 6.66
C PRO A 74 -1.62 -5.96 8.14
N LYS A 75 -0.51 -5.64 8.82
CA LYS A 75 -0.51 -5.23 10.23
C LYS A 75 -1.32 -3.95 10.49
N PHE A 76 -1.30 -3.02 9.53
CA PHE A 76 -2.11 -1.81 9.58
C PHE A 76 -3.61 -2.14 9.68
N TYR A 77 -4.07 -3.07 8.85
CA TYR A 77 -5.48 -3.50 8.85
C TYR A 77 -5.84 -4.38 10.04
N GLU A 78 -4.88 -5.15 10.57
CA GLU A 78 -5.07 -5.90 11.81
C GLU A 78 -5.39 -4.94 12.96
N ASN A 79 -4.58 -3.92 13.18
CA ASN A 79 -4.80 -2.94 14.22
C ASN A 79 -6.08 -2.12 13.98
N LEU A 80 -6.40 -1.79 12.73
CA LEU A 80 -7.65 -1.10 12.41
C LEU A 80 -8.88 -1.94 12.74
N ARG A 81 -8.81 -3.28 12.61
CA ARG A 81 -9.88 -4.21 12.97
C ARG A 81 -10.03 -4.41 14.49
N ILE A 82 -8.96 -4.24 15.24
CA ILE A 82 -8.96 -4.30 16.71
C ILE A 82 -9.55 -3.02 17.32
N ALA A 83 -9.83 -2.01 16.52
CA ALA A 83 -10.51 -0.82 16.99
C ALA A 83 -11.75 -1.17 17.80
N SER A 84 -11.73 -0.80 19.05
CA SER A 84 -12.72 -1.21 20.06
C SER A 84 -14.08 -0.55 19.91
N GLY A 85 -14.30 0.18 18.82
CA GLY A 85 -15.47 0.97 18.94
C GLY A 85 -16.26 1.18 17.66
N LYS A 86 -16.36 2.41 17.32
CA LYS A 86 -17.37 2.96 16.39
C LYS A 86 -17.17 2.57 14.94
N LEU A 87 -15.95 2.20 14.53
CA LEU A 87 -15.66 1.76 13.15
C LEU A 87 -16.16 0.35 12.84
N MET A 88 -16.31 -0.47 13.89
CA MET A 88 -16.75 -1.85 13.77
C MET A 88 -18.21 -2.03 14.25
N ASP A 89 -18.83 -0.96 14.73
CA ASP A 89 -20.21 -1.01 15.21
C ASP A 89 -21.19 -1.00 14.04
N GLN A 90 -21.94 -2.08 13.94
CA GLN A 90 -22.95 -2.28 12.89
C GLN A 90 -24.08 -1.24 12.97
N SER A 91 -24.34 -0.67 14.16
CA SER A 91 -25.38 0.33 14.35
C SER A 91 -25.03 1.68 13.73
N VAL A 92 -23.75 2.00 13.61
CA VAL A 92 -23.24 3.24 12.99
C VAL A 92 -23.18 3.13 11.48
N MET A 93 -22.97 1.92 10.95
CA MET A 93 -22.85 1.65 9.52
C MET A 93 -24.17 1.52 8.77
N ASN A 94 -25.29 1.50 9.48
CA ASN A 94 -26.69 1.51 8.97
C ASN A 94 -26.96 0.67 7.72
N ASP A 95 -26.32 -0.48 7.60
CA ASP A 95 -26.54 -1.38 6.48
C ASP A 95 -26.65 -2.82 6.98
N GLY A 96 -27.74 -3.49 6.68
CA GLY A 96 -28.04 -4.87 7.04
C GLY A 96 -27.04 -5.92 6.50
N ALA A 97 -25.91 -5.47 6.00
CA ALA A 97 -24.82 -6.33 5.55
C ALA A 97 -24.02 -6.88 6.74
N ALA A 98 -23.60 -8.12 6.61
CA ALA A 98 -22.86 -8.86 7.60
C ALA A 98 -21.71 -8.06 8.22
N SER A 99 -21.59 -8.12 9.54
CA SER A 99 -20.53 -7.50 10.32
C SER A 99 -19.16 -7.69 9.66
N GLN A 100 -18.38 -6.64 9.56
CA GLN A 100 -17.00 -6.70 9.04
C GLN A 100 -16.14 -7.70 9.82
N ILE A 101 -16.42 -7.91 11.11
CA ILE A 101 -15.79 -8.95 11.92
C ILE A 101 -16.06 -10.35 11.36
N ARG A 102 -17.26 -10.62 10.86
CA ARG A 102 -17.63 -11.92 10.28
C ARG A 102 -16.93 -12.18 8.95
N ASN A 103 -16.79 -11.17 8.12
CA ASN A 103 -16.24 -11.31 6.77
C ASN A 103 -14.73 -11.06 6.70
N GLY A 104 -14.13 -10.46 7.73
CA GLY A 104 -12.72 -10.10 7.73
C GLY A 104 -12.33 -9.03 6.70
N LEU A 105 -13.30 -8.48 5.96
CA LEU A 105 -13.11 -7.55 4.87
C LEU A 105 -13.30 -6.11 5.39
N VAL A 106 -12.21 -5.42 5.67
CA VAL A 106 -12.22 -3.97 5.88
C VAL A 106 -12.27 -3.23 4.53
N THR A 107 -11.99 -3.94 3.43
CA THR A 107 -11.76 -3.36 2.09
C THR A 107 -13.00 -3.29 1.22
N ASP A 108 -14.12 -3.82 1.65
CA ASP A 108 -15.33 -3.91 0.82
C ASP A 108 -16.03 -2.56 0.60
N ARG A 109 -15.71 -1.57 1.41
CA ARG A 109 -16.25 -0.20 1.31
C ARG A 109 -15.19 0.86 1.54
N PRO A 110 -15.33 2.04 0.91
CA PRO A 110 -14.44 3.17 1.18
C PRO A 110 -14.50 3.57 2.65
N LEU A 111 -13.38 3.60 3.33
CA LEU A 111 -13.25 4.16 4.68
C LEU A 111 -12.73 5.59 4.56
N PHE A 112 -13.45 6.56 5.11
CA PHE A 112 -13.15 8.00 4.98
C PHE A 112 -12.96 8.45 3.52
N GLY A 113 -13.64 7.79 2.56
CA GLY A 113 -13.52 8.10 1.14
C GLY A 113 -12.32 7.45 0.42
N PHE A 114 -11.53 6.61 1.12
CA PHE A 114 -10.43 5.85 0.51
C PHE A 114 -10.86 4.45 0.13
N ASN A 115 -10.52 4.03 -1.08
CA ASN A 115 -10.48 2.64 -1.47
C ASN A 115 -9.23 2.00 -0.87
N MET A 116 -9.39 1.01 0.00
CA MET A 116 -8.30 0.43 0.77
C MET A 116 -7.74 -0.83 0.12
N TYR A 117 -6.41 -0.91 0.02
CA TYR A 117 -5.69 -2.03 -0.59
C TYR A 117 -4.60 -2.54 0.34
N THR A 118 -4.49 -3.85 0.45
CA THR A 118 -3.44 -4.52 1.22
C THR A 118 -2.30 -4.95 0.32
N THR A 119 -1.06 -4.73 0.74
CA THR A 119 0.12 -5.18 0.02
C THR A 119 1.17 -5.78 0.94
N ASN A 120 1.85 -6.83 0.45
CA ASN A 120 3.04 -7.40 1.10
C ASN A 120 4.35 -6.81 0.53
N ALA A 121 4.27 -5.84 -0.39
CA ALA A 121 5.46 -5.12 -0.85
C ALA A 121 5.97 -4.12 0.19
N ILE A 122 5.12 -3.72 1.14
CA ILE A 122 5.49 -2.94 2.31
C ILE A 122 5.74 -3.91 3.47
N VAL A 123 6.90 -3.78 4.12
CA VAL A 123 7.25 -4.64 5.24
C VAL A 123 6.35 -4.39 6.45
N ASN A 124 6.03 -5.44 7.19
CA ASN A 124 5.32 -5.35 8.47
C ASN A 124 6.30 -5.01 9.60
N GLY A 125 6.87 -3.80 9.57
CA GLY A 125 7.91 -3.37 10.49
C GLY A 125 9.30 -3.86 10.11
N GLY A 126 10.27 -2.95 10.00
CA GLY A 126 11.65 -3.26 9.72
C GLY A 126 12.21 -2.66 8.43
N ALA A 127 13.44 -3.04 8.12
CA ALA A 127 14.18 -2.51 6.98
C ALA A 127 13.73 -3.10 5.64
N SER A 128 14.06 -2.40 4.58
CA SER A 128 13.85 -2.85 3.21
C SER A 128 14.65 -4.12 2.89
N ASP A 129 14.03 -5.06 2.18
CA ASP A 129 14.68 -6.24 1.63
C ASP A 129 14.39 -6.33 0.12
N ALA A 130 15.36 -5.93 -0.68
CA ALA A 130 15.23 -5.93 -2.13
C ALA A 130 15.13 -7.35 -2.72
N THR A 131 15.70 -8.36 -2.05
CA THR A 131 15.65 -9.76 -2.50
C THR A 131 14.24 -10.31 -2.43
N ASN A 132 13.52 -9.98 -1.37
CA ASN A 132 12.14 -10.40 -1.17
C ASN A 132 11.11 -9.42 -1.77
N HIS A 133 11.57 -8.35 -2.44
CA HIS A 133 10.73 -7.29 -3.00
C HIS A 133 9.81 -6.67 -1.94
N VAL A 134 10.40 -6.25 -0.83
CA VAL A 134 9.71 -5.51 0.23
C VAL A 134 10.51 -4.26 0.60
N PHE A 135 9.82 -3.17 0.93
CA PHE A 135 10.45 -1.95 1.42
C PHE A 135 9.85 -1.53 2.76
N GLY A 136 10.68 -0.91 3.57
CA GLY A 136 10.37 -0.43 4.90
C GLY A 136 11.13 0.84 5.22
N THR A 137 10.94 1.37 6.43
CA THR A 137 11.70 2.51 6.95
C THR A 137 13.10 2.08 7.38
N ALA A 138 14.02 3.04 7.42
CA ALA A 138 15.38 2.80 7.93
C ALA A 138 15.44 2.67 9.46
N SER A 139 14.44 3.19 10.18
CA SER A 139 14.56 3.52 11.60
C SER A 139 14.00 2.50 12.57
N GLY A 140 13.14 1.54 12.18
CA GLY A 140 12.60 0.69 13.22
C GLY A 140 11.69 -0.47 12.82
N SER A 141 11.70 -1.50 13.67
CA SER A 141 10.88 -2.70 13.51
C SER A 141 9.38 -2.49 13.77
N THR A 142 9.01 -1.35 14.36
CA THR A 142 7.62 -1.00 14.69
C THR A 142 7.03 0.03 13.73
N GLU A 143 7.82 0.56 12.81
CA GLU A 143 7.38 1.54 11.84
C GLU A 143 6.76 0.87 10.61
N HIS A 144 5.60 1.36 10.21
CA HIS A 144 4.84 0.85 9.07
C HIS A 144 4.52 1.98 8.12
N ILE A 145 4.88 1.79 6.86
CA ILE A 145 4.59 2.74 5.80
C ILE A 145 3.17 2.51 5.30
N PHE A 146 2.46 3.58 5.03
CA PHE A 146 1.25 3.55 4.20
C PHE A 146 1.30 4.64 3.14
N LEU A 147 0.73 4.35 1.99
CA LEU A 147 0.68 5.26 0.85
C LEU A 147 -0.78 5.63 0.59
N TYR A 148 -1.03 6.89 0.29
CA TYR A 148 -2.37 7.35 -0.02
C TYR A 148 -2.34 8.44 -1.07
N GLY A 149 -3.42 8.54 -1.83
CA GLY A 149 -3.51 9.53 -2.90
C GLY A 149 -4.70 9.34 -3.81
N HIS A 150 -4.64 10.03 -4.94
CA HIS A 150 -5.65 9.98 -5.99
C HIS A 150 -5.11 9.26 -7.24
N MET A 151 -5.99 8.58 -7.96
CA MET A 151 -5.59 7.79 -9.14
C MET A 151 -4.89 8.60 -10.23
N SER A 152 -5.26 9.87 -10.45
CA SER A 152 -4.66 10.71 -11.47
C SER A 152 -3.27 11.25 -11.11
N ALA A 153 -2.81 11.05 -9.87
CA ALA A 153 -1.52 11.60 -9.43
C ALA A 153 -0.32 10.81 -9.93
N VAL A 154 -0.50 9.53 -10.22
CA VAL A 154 0.58 8.62 -10.66
C VAL A 154 0.22 8.02 -12.01
N ALA A 155 1.15 8.10 -12.95
CA ALA A 155 1.04 7.45 -14.25
C ALA A 155 2.01 6.27 -14.32
N THR A 156 1.51 5.13 -14.80
CA THR A 156 2.32 3.97 -15.17
C THR A 156 2.05 3.61 -16.62
N ALA A 157 3.10 3.30 -17.36
CA ALA A 157 2.99 2.87 -18.76
C ALA A 157 3.73 1.55 -18.94
N ASN A 158 3.05 0.56 -19.50
CA ASN A 158 3.64 -0.71 -19.86
C ASN A 158 3.96 -0.70 -21.36
N HIS A 159 5.20 -1.00 -21.71
CA HIS A 159 5.62 -1.03 -23.10
C HIS A 159 5.70 -2.47 -23.63
N ILE A 160 6.41 -3.33 -22.93
CA ILE A 160 6.63 -4.72 -23.35
C ILE A 160 6.41 -5.64 -22.14
N ALA A 161 5.59 -6.67 -22.35
CA ALA A 161 5.50 -7.81 -21.45
C ALA A 161 5.59 -9.07 -22.32
N LYS A 162 6.74 -9.76 -22.30
CA LYS A 162 7.01 -10.93 -23.13
C LYS A 162 7.62 -12.04 -22.28
N THR A 163 7.12 -13.25 -22.46
CA THR A 163 7.69 -14.45 -21.86
C THR A 163 8.16 -15.38 -22.96
N GLU A 164 9.38 -15.87 -22.88
CA GLU A 164 9.97 -16.78 -23.84
C GLU A 164 10.45 -18.04 -23.14
N LEU A 165 10.28 -19.16 -23.81
CA LEU A 165 10.87 -20.45 -23.45
C LEU A 165 12.05 -20.70 -24.38
N ILE A 166 13.25 -20.85 -23.81
CA ILE A 166 14.48 -21.10 -24.55
C ILE A 166 15.11 -22.36 -23.99
N ARG A 167 15.57 -23.24 -24.89
CA ARG A 167 16.36 -24.41 -24.49
C ARG A 167 17.78 -23.97 -24.16
N ASP A 168 18.27 -24.41 -23.01
CA ASP A 168 19.65 -24.15 -22.60
C ASP A 168 20.64 -24.88 -23.54
N PRO A 169 21.60 -24.17 -24.15
CA PRO A 169 22.60 -24.81 -25.01
C PRO A 169 23.64 -25.64 -24.23
N ASP A 170 23.82 -25.36 -22.94
CA ASP A 170 24.86 -25.97 -22.12
C ASP A 170 24.32 -27.10 -21.21
N SER A 171 23.02 -27.23 -21.09
CA SER A 171 22.38 -28.27 -20.27
C SER A 171 21.05 -28.77 -20.87
N PHE A 172 20.57 -29.95 -20.41
CA PHE A 172 19.27 -30.49 -20.78
C PHE A 172 18.14 -29.80 -19.98
N ALA A 173 18.11 -28.47 -19.96
CA ALA A 173 17.13 -27.69 -19.23
C ALA A 173 16.42 -26.69 -20.16
N ASP A 174 15.17 -26.36 -19.83
CA ASP A 174 14.41 -25.31 -20.48
C ASP A 174 14.45 -24.06 -19.58
N ILE A 175 14.88 -22.92 -20.14
CA ILE A 175 14.95 -21.62 -19.46
C ILE A 175 13.72 -20.81 -19.82
N VAL A 176 12.98 -20.37 -18.82
CA VAL A 176 11.88 -19.41 -18.97
C VAL A 176 12.42 -18.01 -18.72
N ARG A 177 12.33 -17.14 -19.71
CA ARG A 177 12.70 -15.73 -19.61
C ARG A 177 11.46 -14.85 -19.65
N GLY A 178 11.40 -13.87 -18.76
CA GLY A 178 10.37 -12.85 -18.78
C GLY A 178 10.98 -11.46 -18.92
N LEU A 179 10.46 -10.66 -19.86
CA LEU A 179 10.81 -9.26 -20.04
C LEU A 179 9.58 -8.41 -19.80
N HIS A 180 9.69 -7.46 -18.87
CA HIS A 180 8.66 -6.46 -18.63
C HIS A 180 9.29 -5.07 -18.62
N VAL A 181 9.00 -4.27 -19.62
CA VAL A 181 9.46 -2.89 -19.74
C VAL A 181 8.32 -1.96 -19.41
N TYR A 182 8.50 -1.13 -18.40
CA TYR A 182 7.48 -0.20 -17.92
C TYR A 182 8.10 1.14 -17.50
N GLY A 183 7.29 2.19 -17.59
CA GLY A 183 7.60 3.52 -17.08
C GLY A 183 6.70 3.88 -15.92
N ARG A 184 7.17 4.79 -15.07
CA ARG A 184 6.41 5.32 -13.93
C ARG A 184 6.76 6.78 -13.70
N LYS A 185 5.76 7.60 -13.37
CA LYS A 185 5.97 9.02 -13.08
C LYS A 185 4.88 9.54 -12.16
N ILE A 186 5.25 10.37 -11.19
CA ILE A 186 4.31 11.20 -10.44
C ILE A 186 4.00 12.42 -11.31
N LEU A 187 2.72 12.64 -11.58
CA LEU A 187 2.23 13.75 -12.39
C LEU A 187 1.85 14.95 -11.52
N ARG A 188 1.34 14.69 -10.32
CA ARG A 188 0.91 15.71 -9.35
C ARG A 188 1.37 15.31 -7.97
N ASP A 189 2.32 16.04 -7.43
CA ASP A 189 2.89 15.76 -6.10
C ASP A 189 1.86 16.00 -4.98
N GLU A 190 0.93 16.94 -5.17
CA GLU A 190 -0.11 17.21 -4.18
C GLU A 190 -1.10 16.05 -4.03
N GLY A 191 -1.26 15.27 -5.09
CA GLY A 191 -2.24 14.18 -5.18
C GLY A 191 -1.76 12.84 -4.64
N VAL A 192 -0.52 12.72 -4.17
CA VAL A 192 0.04 11.49 -3.60
C VAL A 192 0.92 11.79 -2.39
N ARG A 193 0.77 11.02 -1.34
CA ARG A 193 1.49 11.18 -0.07
C ARG A 193 1.93 9.85 0.49
N SER A 194 2.96 9.89 1.30
CA SER A 194 3.36 8.77 2.15
C SER A 194 3.23 9.16 3.62
N GLY A 195 2.85 8.19 4.44
CA GLY A 195 2.82 8.34 5.88
C GLY A 195 3.54 7.18 6.55
N VAL A 196 4.05 7.41 7.74
CA VAL A 196 4.71 6.40 8.58
C VAL A 196 4.06 6.39 9.95
N VAL A 197 3.69 5.21 10.41
CA VAL A 197 2.99 5.02 11.68
C VAL A 197 3.67 3.93 12.50
N THR A 198 3.80 4.15 13.81
CA THR A 198 4.24 3.10 14.75
C THR A 198 3.05 2.24 15.15
N LEU A 199 3.17 0.95 14.94
CA LEU A 199 2.19 -0.07 15.36
C LEU A 199 2.88 -1.07 16.29
N SER A 200 2.20 -1.47 17.31
CA SER A 200 2.67 -2.46 18.30
C SER A 200 1.85 -3.73 18.27
#